data_2e60715e4c12fafc8af0e3172bee4359
#
_entry.id   2e60715e4c12fafc8af0e3172bee4359
#
_cell.length_a   1.000
_cell.length_b   1.000
_cell.length_c   1.000
_cell.angle_alpha   90.00
_cell.angle_beta   90.00
_cell.angle_gamma   90.00
#
_symmetry.space_group_name_H-M   'P 1'
#
loop_
_entity.id
_entity.type
_entity.pdbx_description
1 polymer ?
#
loop_
_entity_poly.entity_id
_entity_poly.type
_entity_poly.pdbx_seq_one_letter_code
_entity_poly.pdbx_strand_id
1 'polypeptide(L)'
;MAPSTKIGKIRGFTLLELMIVITIIAILAAIAVPMYRATVRNARETILKDNLHTLRRVIDQYTADKKKAPQALQDLVDAGYFKELPVDPITNSNSTWQPVNDTAVTSPDQTEAGIMDVHSGATGVAADGTAYNTW
;
A
#
# COMPACT_ATOMS: atom_id res chain seq x y z
N MET A 1 45.32 -0.22 -59.42
CA MET A 1 44.04 -0.83 -59.14
C MET A 1 43.52 -0.26 -57.81
N ALA A 2 42.57 0.65 -57.89
CA ALA A 2 41.97 1.21 -56.64
C ALA A 2 40.90 0.29 -56.09
N PRO A 3 40.82 0.01 -54.78
CA PRO A 3 39.76 -0.81 -54.21
C PRO A 3 38.44 -0.04 -54.26
N SER A 4 37.44 -0.61 -54.93
CA SER A 4 36.09 -0.10 -54.93
C SER A 4 35.46 -0.32 -53.54
N THR A 5 35.37 0.75 -52.76
CA THR A 5 34.66 0.74 -51.50
C THR A 5 33.13 0.70 -51.79
N LYS A 6 32.51 -0.45 -51.63
CA LYS A 6 31.06 -0.56 -51.65
C LYS A 6 30.50 0.13 -50.41
N ILE A 7 30.03 1.37 -50.61
CA ILE A 7 29.23 2.07 -49.61
C ILE A 7 27.89 1.29 -49.47
N GLY A 8 27.75 0.53 -48.40
CA GLY A 8 26.50 -0.13 -48.07
C GLY A 8 25.39 0.91 -47.97
N LYS A 9 24.26 0.69 -48.66
CA LYS A 9 23.07 1.51 -48.53
C LYS A 9 22.63 1.52 -47.08
N ILE A 10 22.87 2.61 -46.37
CA ILE A 10 22.31 2.86 -45.05
C ILE A 10 20.83 3.12 -45.27
N ARG A 11 20.02 2.11 -44.97
CA ARG A 11 18.55 2.23 -44.93
C ARG A 11 18.19 2.92 -43.64
N GLY A 12 17.89 4.21 -43.71
CA GLY A 12 17.31 4.97 -42.60
C GLY A 12 15.78 4.84 -42.58
N PHE A 13 15.17 5.13 -41.42
CA PHE A 13 13.71 5.23 -41.30
C PHE A 13 13.18 6.45 -42.04
N THR A 14 11.97 6.32 -42.61
CA THR A 14 11.25 7.48 -43.13
C THR A 14 10.57 8.25 -42.00
N LEU A 15 10.36 9.55 -42.17
CA LEU A 15 9.65 10.40 -41.24
C LEU A 15 8.21 9.86 -40.99
N LEU A 16 7.55 9.39 -42.03
CA LEU A 16 6.20 8.81 -41.95
C LEU A 16 6.19 7.54 -41.11
N GLU A 17 7.20 6.66 -41.28
CA GLU A 17 7.31 5.43 -40.50
C GLU A 17 7.48 5.72 -39.00
N LEU A 18 8.30 6.70 -38.64
CA LEU A 18 8.46 7.16 -37.29
C LEU A 18 7.15 7.73 -36.73
N MET A 19 6.40 8.54 -37.49
CA MET A 19 5.14 9.11 -37.08
C MET A 19 4.09 8.01 -36.78
N ILE A 20 4.02 6.97 -37.63
CA ILE A 20 3.11 5.83 -37.41
C ILE A 20 3.47 5.10 -36.14
N VAL A 21 4.76 4.83 -35.91
CA VAL A 21 5.24 4.11 -34.72
C VAL A 21 4.89 4.87 -33.43
N ILE A 22 5.22 6.18 -33.36
CA ILE A 22 4.88 6.96 -32.15
C ILE A 22 3.38 7.09 -31.93
N THR A 23 2.59 7.14 -33.01
CA THR A 23 1.12 7.17 -32.90
C THR A 23 0.57 5.87 -32.29
N ILE A 24 1.06 4.72 -32.74
CA ILE A 24 0.67 3.41 -32.18
C ILE A 24 1.08 3.32 -30.72
N ILE A 25 2.31 3.72 -30.36
CA ILE A 25 2.76 3.73 -28.96
C ILE A 25 1.89 4.65 -28.11
N ALA A 26 1.53 5.83 -28.60
CA ALA A 26 0.69 6.77 -27.89
C ALA A 26 -0.71 6.18 -27.61
N ILE A 27 -1.32 5.50 -28.58
CA ILE A 27 -2.61 4.86 -28.43
C ILE A 27 -2.53 3.74 -27.37
N LEU A 28 -1.52 2.87 -27.46
CA LEU A 28 -1.33 1.79 -26.50
C LEU A 28 -1.08 2.33 -25.09
N ALA A 29 -0.26 3.37 -24.95
CA ALA A 29 0.03 4.02 -23.68
C ALA A 29 -1.23 4.66 -23.07
N ALA A 30 -2.09 5.26 -23.89
CA ALA A 30 -3.34 5.87 -23.42
C ALA A 30 -4.29 4.87 -22.74
N ILE A 31 -4.22 3.58 -23.11
CA ILE A 31 -4.99 2.51 -22.49
C ILE A 31 -4.24 1.89 -21.31
N ALA A 32 -2.93 1.63 -21.49
CA ALA A 32 -2.13 0.92 -20.51
C ALA A 32 -1.91 1.70 -19.21
N VAL A 33 -1.69 3.02 -19.29
CA VAL A 33 -1.37 3.84 -18.12
C VAL A 33 -2.52 3.91 -17.09
N PRO A 34 -3.78 4.19 -17.46
CA PRO A 34 -4.87 4.22 -16.48
C PRO A 34 -5.14 2.84 -15.87
N MET A 35 -5.04 1.78 -16.65
CA MET A 35 -5.20 0.41 -16.17
C MET A 35 -4.13 0.05 -15.14
N TYR A 36 -2.87 0.41 -15.40
CA TYR A 36 -1.77 0.20 -14.47
C TYR A 36 -2.00 0.93 -13.13
N ARG A 37 -2.42 2.18 -13.17
CA ARG A 37 -2.70 2.97 -11.96
C ARG A 37 -3.81 2.36 -11.11
N ALA A 38 -4.89 1.89 -11.74
CA ALA A 38 -5.98 1.21 -11.06
C ALA A 38 -5.51 -0.08 -10.38
N THR A 39 -4.69 -0.89 -11.06
CA THR A 39 -4.13 -2.13 -10.52
C THR A 39 -3.23 -1.86 -9.31
N VAL A 40 -2.35 -0.88 -9.39
CA VAL A 40 -1.46 -0.50 -8.27
C VAL A 40 -2.27 0.00 -7.07
N ARG A 41 -3.31 0.80 -7.30
CA ARG A 41 -4.18 1.26 -6.22
C ARG A 41 -4.88 0.09 -5.54
N ASN A 42 -5.50 -0.81 -6.29
CA ASN A 42 -6.18 -1.98 -5.74
C ASN A 42 -5.23 -2.88 -4.94
N ALA A 43 -3.99 -3.05 -5.41
CA ALA A 43 -2.97 -3.80 -4.69
C ALA A 43 -2.63 -3.14 -3.34
N ARG A 44 -2.46 -1.83 -3.30
CA ARG A 44 -2.21 -1.09 -2.05
C ARG A 44 -3.39 -1.17 -1.08
N GLU A 45 -4.61 -1.06 -1.58
CA GLU A 45 -5.82 -1.20 -0.76
C GLU A 45 -5.94 -2.61 -0.15
N THR A 46 -5.57 -3.64 -0.90
CA THR A 46 -5.54 -5.02 -0.39
C THR A 46 -4.50 -5.18 0.72
N ILE A 47 -3.30 -4.64 0.52
CA ILE A 47 -2.24 -4.66 1.54
C ILE A 47 -2.67 -3.88 2.79
N LEU A 48 -3.34 -2.74 2.63
CA LEU A 48 -3.85 -1.97 3.75
C LEU A 48 -4.85 -2.77 4.59
N LYS A 49 -5.81 -3.43 3.95
CA LYS A 49 -6.80 -4.29 4.62
C LYS A 49 -6.14 -5.45 5.37
N ASP A 50 -5.14 -6.07 4.77
CA ASP A 50 -4.39 -7.18 5.39
C ASP A 50 -3.58 -6.71 6.61
N ASN A 51 -2.92 -5.55 6.50
CA ASN A 51 -2.20 -4.94 7.61
C ASN A 51 -3.13 -4.56 8.77
N LEU A 52 -4.29 -3.97 8.49
CA LEU A 52 -5.30 -3.65 9.50
C LEU A 52 -5.81 -4.92 10.20
N HIS A 53 -6.14 -5.95 9.43
CA HIS A 53 -6.57 -7.23 9.99
C HIS A 53 -5.49 -7.86 10.88
N THR A 54 -4.26 -7.80 10.47
CA THR A 54 -3.12 -8.31 11.24
C THR A 54 -2.91 -7.51 12.53
N LEU A 55 -2.97 -6.18 12.46
CA LEU A 55 -2.84 -5.31 13.64
C LEU A 55 -3.95 -5.60 14.66
N ARG A 56 -5.21 -5.67 14.22
CA ARG A 56 -6.36 -5.99 15.09
C ARG A 56 -6.20 -7.34 15.76
N ARG A 57 -5.85 -8.36 14.99
CA ARG A 57 -5.61 -9.70 15.54
C ARG A 57 -4.50 -9.72 16.58
N VAL A 58 -3.43 -8.98 16.38
CA VAL A 58 -2.31 -8.91 17.33
C VAL A 58 -2.67 -8.12 18.57
N ILE A 59 -3.48 -7.06 18.46
CA ILE A 59 -4.05 -6.34 19.62
C ILE A 59 -4.87 -7.29 20.48
N ASP A 60 -5.76 -8.08 19.86
CA ASP A 60 -6.57 -9.07 20.58
C ASP A 60 -5.70 -10.13 21.26
N GLN A 61 -4.67 -10.62 20.58
CA GLN A 61 -3.74 -11.59 21.14
C GLN A 61 -2.94 -11.01 22.32
N TYR A 62 -2.43 -9.79 22.19
CA TYR A 62 -1.75 -9.09 23.28
C TYR A 62 -2.67 -8.97 24.51
N THR A 63 -3.91 -8.55 24.29
CA THR A 63 -4.90 -8.39 25.37
C THR A 63 -5.21 -9.71 26.05
N ALA A 64 -5.35 -10.79 25.29
CA ALA A 64 -5.56 -12.13 25.83
C ALA A 64 -4.39 -12.64 26.67
N ASP A 65 -3.15 -12.42 26.19
CA ASP A 65 -1.93 -12.91 26.86
C ASP A 65 -1.55 -12.06 28.07
N LYS A 66 -1.67 -10.74 27.97
CA LYS A 66 -1.27 -9.80 29.04
C LYS A 66 -2.38 -9.45 30.02
N LYS A 67 -3.62 -9.83 29.72
CA LYS A 67 -4.83 -9.48 30.50
C LYS A 67 -5.06 -7.97 30.62
N LYS A 68 -4.45 -7.19 29.71
CA LYS A 68 -4.63 -5.75 29.59
C LYS A 68 -4.45 -5.33 28.13
N ALA A 69 -5.20 -4.32 27.71
CA ALA A 69 -5.05 -3.76 26.37
C ALA A 69 -3.72 -2.98 26.24
N PRO A 70 -3.09 -2.96 25.05
CA PRO A 70 -1.92 -2.14 24.82
C PRO A 70 -2.26 -0.65 24.96
N GLN A 71 -1.34 0.12 25.53
CA GLN A 71 -1.55 1.55 25.72
C GLN A 71 -1.04 2.34 24.48
N ALA A 72 -0.08 1.77 23.77
CA ALA A 72 0.43 2.28 22.52
C ALA A 72 0.66 1.12 21.54
N LEU A 73 0.61 1.40 20.24
CA LEU A 73 0.94 0.38 19.22
C LEU A 73 2.40 -0.09 19.35
N GLN A 74 3.27 0.74 19.91
CA GLN A 74 4.66 0.38 20.19
C GLN A 74 4.79 -0.77 21.19
N ASP A 75 3.83 -0.91 22.12
CA ASP A 75 3.82 -2.00 23.09
C ASP A 75 3.79 -3.37 22.41
N LEU A 76 3.18 -3.47 21.22
CA LEU A 76 3.15 -4.70 20.42
C LEU A 76 4.53 -5.08 19.87
N VAL A 77 5.36 -4.09 19.59
CA VAL A 77 6.76 -4.29 19.16
C VAL A 77 7.62 -4.65 20.36
N ASP A 78 7.48 -3.91 21.45
CA ASP A 78 8.28 -4.11 22.67
C ASP A 78 7.99 -5.47 23.33
N ALA A 79 6.76 -5.96 23.21
CA ALA A 79 6.37 -7.29 23.67
C ALA A 79 6.75 -8.42 22.69
N GLY A 80 7.30 -8.12 21.52
CA GLY A 80 7.80 -9.08 20.54
C GLY A 80 6.76 -9.68 19.60
N TYR A 81 5.55 -9.12 19.52
CA TYR A 81 4.53 -9.55 18.55
C TYR A 81 4.83 -9.08 17.12
N PHE A 82 5.49 -7.94 16.99
CA PHE A 82 6.05 -7.42 15.75
C PHE A 82 7.53 -7.12 15.90
N LYS A 83 8.28 -7.24 14.83
CA LYS A 83 9.63 -6.67 14.75
C LYS A 83 9.58 -5.15 14.67
N GLU A 84 8.68 -4.66 13.83
CA GLU A 84 8.33 -3.25 13.67
C GLU A 84 6.87 -3.17 13.19
N LEU A 85 6.23 -2.04 13.42
CA LEU A 85 4.87 -1.83 12.94
C LEU A 85 4.82 -1.88 11.42
N PRO A 86 3.78 -2.50 10.83
CA PRO A 86 3.62 -2.54 9.38
C PRO A 86 3.49 -1.13 8.81
N VAL A 87 4.01 -0.95 7.61
CA VAL A 87 3.89 0.32 6.87
C VAL A 87 2.52 0.41 6.23
N ASP A 88 1.83 1.53 6.44
CA ASP A 88 0.60 1.84 5.71
C ASP A 88 0.97 2.11 4.23
N PRO A 89 0.47 1.31 3.28
CA PRO A 89 0.84 1.43 1.87
C PRO A 89 0.31 2.70 1.19
N ILE A 90 -0.67 3.38 1.79
CA ILE A 90 -1.25 4.62 1.26
C ILE A 90 -0.41 5.82 1.69
N THR A 91 -0.05 5.89 2.97
CA THR A 91 0.77 6.98 3.53
C THR A 91 2.27 6.74 3.41
N ASN A 92 2.68 5.49 3.10
CA ASN A 92 4.06 5.01 3.11
C ASN A 92 4.78 5.25 4.47
N SER A 93 4.05 5.16 5.56
CA SER A 93 4.55 5.37 6.91
C SER A 93 3.96 4.35 7.88
N ASN A 94 4.73 3.98 8.89
CA ASN A 94 4.28 3.15 10.00
C ASN A 94 3.80 3.96 11.21
N SER A 95 3.88 5.29 11.15
CA SER A 95 3.50 6.20 12.23
C SER A 95 2.12 6.84 12.03
N THR A 96 1.45 6.56 10.92
CA THR A 96 0.15 7.15 10.57
C THR A 96 -1.04 6.31 11.01
N TRP A 97 -0.83 5.18 11.66
CA TRP A 97 -1.90 4.40 12.25
C TRP A 97 -2.61 5.17 13.35
N GLN A 98 -3.94 5.14 13.33
CA GLN A 98 -4.78 5.80 14.33
C GLN A 98 -5.37 4.75 15.27
N PRO A 99 -4.82 4.62 16.48
CA PRO A 99 -5.39 3.71 17.48
C PRO A 99 -6.70 4.26 18.01
N VAL A 100 -7.66 3.37 18.21
CA VAL A 100 -8.93 3.64 18.86
C VAL A 100 -8.87 3.07 20.26
N ASN A 101 -8.96 3.94 21.25
CA ASN A 101 -8.98 3.56 22.66
C ASN A 101 -10.43 3.33 23.09
N ASP A 102 -10.69 2.24 23.77
CA ASP A 102 -11.91 2.06 24.52
C ASP A 102 -11.67 2.45 25.99
N THR A 103 -12.61 3.16 26.57
CA THR A 103 -12.62 3.50 27.99
C THR A 103 -13.26 2.40 28.84
N ALA A 104 -13.89 1.44 28.21
CA ALA A 104 -14.53 0.30 28.86
C ALA A 104 -13.59 -0.91 28.92
N VAL A 105 -13.57 -1.57 30.06
CA VAL A 105 -12.98 -2.91 30.21
C VAL A 105 -13.95 -3.92 29.60
N THR A 106 -13.60 -4.46 28.43
CA THR A 106 -14.51 -5.28 27.63
C THR A 106 -14.51 -6.75 28.06
N SER A 107 -13.49 -7.18 28.81
CA SER A 107 -13.36 -8.55 29.29
C SER A 107 -13.25 -8.59 30.82
N PRO A 108 -13.88 -9.58 31.50
CA PRO A 108 -13.73 -9.76 32.93
C PRO A 108 -12.28 -9.95 33.41
N ASP A 109 -11.41 -10.41 32.52
CA ASP A 109 -10.00 -10.64 32.79
C ASP A 109 -9.12 -9.43 32.49
N GLN A 110 -9.68 -8.36 31.93
CA GLN A 110 -8.96 -7.15 31.56
C GLN A 110 -8.93 -6.16 32.73
N THR A 111 -7.76 -5.72 33.12
CA THR A 111 -7.57 -4.83 34.28
C THR A 111 -7.46 -3.36 33.89
N GLU A 112 -7.09 -3.05 32.64
CA GLU A 112 -6.90 -1.70 32.13
C GLU A 112 -7.47 -1.56 30.73
N ALA A 113 -8.18 -0.44 30.50
CA ALA A 113 -8.61 -0.04 29.17
C ALA A 113 -7.41 0.41 28.33
N GLY A 114 -7.54 0.34 27.02
CA GLY A 114 -6.49 0.74 26.10
C GLY A 114 -6.93 0.63 24.64
N ILE A 115 -6.00 0.38 23.74
CA ILE A 115 -6.26 0.27 22.32
C ILE A 115 -7.05 -1.01 22.04
N MET A 116 -8.22 -0.85 21.40
CA MET A 116 -9.10 -1.95 21.00
C MET A 116 -9.17 -2.12 19.49
N ASP A 117 -8.94 -1.05 18.76
CA ASP A 117 -9.00 -1.05 17.30
C ASP A 117 -7.95 -0.10 16.71
N VAL A 118 -7.75 -0.18 15.41
CA VAL A 118 -6.84 0.69 14.68
C VAL A 118 -7.41 0.99 13.31
N HIS A 119 -7.29 2.24 12.89
CA HIS A 119 -7.64 2.70 11.55
C HIS A 119 -6.41 3.25 10.82
N SER A 120 -6.51 3.33 9.49
CA SER A 120 -5.52 4.04 8.70
C SER A 120 -5.63 5.55 8.92
N GLY A 121 -4.50 6.23 9.02
CA GLY A 121 -4.44 7.70 9.00
C GLY A 121 -4.42 8.30 7.60
N ALA A 122 -4.59 7.49 6.55
CA ALA A 122 -4.61 7.96 5.19
C ALA A 122 -5.83 8.83 4.91
N THR A 123 -5.58 9.95 4.22
CA THR A 123 -6.63 10.79 3.67
C THR A 123 -6.94 10.33 2.25
N GLY A 124 -8.22 10.28 1.90
CA GLY A 124 -8.64 9.87 0.55
C GLY A 124 -9.71 8.78 0.58
N VAL A 125 -10.09 8.36 -0.60
CA VAL A 125 -11.21 7.47 -0.84
C VAL A 125 -10.72 6.27 -1.65
N ALA A 126 -11.14 5.09 -1.23
CA ALA A 126 -10.85 3.84 -1.91
C ALA A 126 -11.60 3.71 -3.24
N ALA A 127 -11.28 2.67 -4.00
CA ALA A 127 -11.93 2.37 -5.27
C ALA A 127 -13.44 2.12 -5.13
N ASP A 128 -13.88 1.63 -3.97
CA ASP A 128 -15.28 1.37 -3.63
C ASP A 128 -16.04 2.61 -3.09
N GLY A 129 -15.38 3.75 -2.97
CA GLY A 129 -15.96 5.01 -2.47
C GLY A 129 -15.88 5.19 -0.96
N THR A 130 -15.34 4.23 -0.20
CA THR A 130 -15.15 4.36 1.24
C THR A 130 -13.90 5.14 1.58
N ALA A 131 -13.92 5.92 2.67
CA ALA A 131 -12.74 6.64 3.12
C ALA A 131 -11.76 5.68 3.82
N TYR A 132 -10.47 5.80 3.55
CA TYR A 132 -9.45 4.92 4.16
C TYR A 132 -9.41 5.00 5.68
N ASN A 133 -9.69 6.17 6.25
CA ASN A 133 -9.70 6.38 7.70
C ASN A 133 -10.89 5.74 8.42
N THR A 134 -11.78 5.11 7.67
CA THR A 134 -12.92 4.35 8.23
C THR A 134 -12.70 2.85 8.21
N TRP A 135 -11.57 2.43 7.68
CA TRP A 135 -11.22 1.00 7.56
C TRP A 135 -10.62 0.43 8.84
#